data_c91ce2f46cc0c1b8bbc964447a897842
#
_entry.id   c91ce2f46cc0c1b8bbc964447a897842
#
_cell.length_a   1.000
_cell.length_b   1.000
_cell.length_c   1.000
_cell.angle_alpha   90.00
_cell.angle_beta   90.00
_cell.angle_gamma   90.00
#
_symmetry.space_group_name_H-M   'P 1'
#
loop_
_entity.id
_entity.type
_entity.pdbx_description
1 polymer ?
#
loop_
_entity_poly.entity_id
_entity_poly.type
_entity_poly.pdbx_seq_one_letter_code
_entity_poly.pdbx_strand_id
1 'polypeptide(L)'
;MKSDNIYIKVLGGTITVFVISIVVSLAMVLGSNYFQKQMLLEFNRANASFQSISSRYLAVDEEEKLIRSYLPDFVKLHESGVTGDEQRLNWVETLRTAGDTIRLPSLSYQIESQQEYTPPFKLTLGKFKLYSSKMMLNMQLLHEGDLFRILESLDKNARGSYSITSCTLGQSSTQITDEPDASNISARCELIWLSIRLADGKPIKV
;
A
#
# COMPACT_ATOMS: atom_id res chain seq x y z
N MET A 1 27.87 -94.47 -32.03
CA MET A 1 28.46 -93.15 -31.74
C MET A 1 28.15 -92.07 -32.77
N LYS A 2 27.16 -92.12 -33.59
CA LYS A 2 26.81 -91.04 -34.54
C LYS A 2 25.44 -90.35 -34.21
N SER A 3 24.68 -90.93 -33.33
CA SER A 3 23.36 -90.48 -32.96
C SER A 3 23.40 -89.36 -31.90
N ASP A 4 24.31 -89.44 -30.94
CA ASP A 4 24.40 -88.48 -29.79
C ASP A 4 24.83 -87.09 -30.23
N ASN A 5 25.65 -86.97 -31.30
CA ASN A 5 26.10 -85.64 -31.80
C ASN A 5 24.91 -84.84 -32.47
N ILE A 6 23.90 -85.50 -32.96
CA ILE A 6 22.73 -84.84 -33.60
C ILE A 6 21.82 -84.24 -32.52
N TYR A 7 21.59 -85.02 -31.45
CA TYR A 7 20.77 -84.55 -30.33
C TYR A 7 21.38 -83.38 -29.60
N ILE A 8 22.72 -83.39 -29.40
CA ILE A 8 23.44 -82.29 -28.79
C ILE A 8 23.42 -81.03 -29.67
N LYS A 9 23.48 -81.15 -31.01
CA LYS A 9 23.38 -80.01 -31.93
C LYS A 9 21.98 -79.39 -31.99
N VAL A 10 20.95 -80.24 -31.99
CA VAL A 10 19.56 -79.76 -31.96
C VAL A 10 19.22 -79.14 -30.62
N LEU A 11 19.66 -79.77 -29.51
CA LEU A 11 19.47 -79.25 -28.16
C LEU A 11 20.20 -77.95 -27.96
N GLY A 12 21.42 -77.80 -28.47
CA GLY A 12 22.17 -76.55 -28.45
C GLY A 12 21.49 -75.41 -29.20
N GLY A 13 20.89 -75.72 -30.39
CA GLY A 13 20.12 -74.73 -31.16
C GLY A 13 18.88 -74.22 -30.45
N THR A 14 18.11 -75.11 -29.81
CA THR A 14 16.92 -74.70 -29.04
C THR A 14 17.25 -73.89 -27.81
N ILE A 15 18.34 -74.22 -27.11
CA ILE A 15 18.81 -73.44 -25.96
C ILE A 15 19.25 -72.04 -26.36
N THR A 16 19.99 -71.91 -27.49
CA THR A 16 20.41 -70.59 -27.97
C THR A 16 19.23 -69.68 -28.36
N VAL A 17 18.23 -70.24 -29.05
CA VAL A 17 17.01 -69.48 -29.39
C VAL A 17 16.26 -69.05 -28.11
N PHE A 18 16.17 -69.89 -27.10
CA PHE A 18 15.55 -69.58 -25.83
C PHE A 18 16.29 -68.47 -25.06
N VAL A 19 17.59 -68.55 -25.00
CA VAL A 19 18.43 -67.51 -24.36
C VAL A 19 18.28 -66.17 -25.09
N ILE A 20 18.30 -66.16 -26.43
CA ILE A 20 18.10 -64.95 -27.24
C ILE A 20 16.70 -64.35 -26.94
N SER A 21 15.67 -65.18 -26.89
CA SER A 21 14.30 -64.71 -26.56
C SER A 21 14.22 -64.03 -25.19
N ILE A 22 14.89 -64.60 -24.16
CA ILE A 22 14.98 -64.01 -22.83
C ILE A 22 15.68 -62.65 -22.86
N VAL A 23 16.84 -62.59 -23.56
CA VAL A 23 17.61 -61.34 -23.65
C VAL A 23 16.82 -60.24 -24.36
N VAL A 24 16.13 -60.57 -25.47
CA VAL A 24 15.29 -59.61 -26.20
C VAL A 24 14.13 -59.12 -25.35
N SER A 25 13.41 -60.04 -24.64
CA SER A 25 12.33 -59.62 -23.76
C SER A 25 12.78 -58.75 -22.58
N LEU A 26 13.94 -59.08 -21.99
CA LEU A 26 14.56 -58.26 -20.92
C LEU A 26 14.94 -56.88 -21.42
N ALA A 27 15.56 -56.81 -22.60
CA ALA A 27 15.93 -55.54 -23.24
C ALA A 27 14.71 -54.64 -23.54
N MET A 28 13.61 -55.27 -24.02
CA MET A 28 12.35 -54.52 -24.24
C MET A 28 11.76 -53.95 -22.94
N VAL A 29 11.74 -54.75 -21.87
CA VAL A 29 11.20 -54.29 -20.58
C VAL A 29 12.09 -53.18 -19.99
N LEU A 30 13.40 -53.32 -20.03
CA LEU A 30 14.30 -52.28 -19.53
C LEU A 30 14.23 -51.01 -20.36
N GLY A 31 14.18 -51.13 -21.71
CA GLY A 31 14.01 -50.00 -22.62
C GLY A 31 12.68 -49.27 -22.40
N SER A 32 11.59 -50.02 -22.25
CA SER A 32 10.28 -49.45 -21.96
C SER A 32 10.24 -48.68 -20.62
N ASN A 33 10.78 -49.26 -19.57
CA ASN A 33 10.90 -48.59 -18.27
C ASN A 33 11.74 -47.33 -18.31
N TYR A 34 12.86 -47.35 -19.04
CA TYR A 34 13.71 -46.17 -19.21
C TYR A 34 12.93 -45.06 -19.97
N PHE A 35 12.29 -45.40 -21.07
CA PHE A 35 11.52 -44.47 -21.87
C PHE A 35 10.36 -43.86 -21.06
N GLN A 36 9.64 -44.72 -20.33
CA GLN A 36 8.53 -44.27 -19.46
C GLN A 36 9.01 -43.27 -18.39
N LYS A 37 10.15 -43.52 -17.74
CA LYS A 37 10.74 -42.60 -16.77
C LYS A 37 11.12 -41.25 -17.40
N GLN A 38 11.71 -41.27 -18.59
CA GLN A 38 12.06 -40.03 -19.30
C GLN A 38 10.83 -39.23 -19.68
N MET A 39 9.81 -39.87 -20.23
CA MET A 39 8.53 -39.21 -20.58
C MET A 39 7.85 -38.62 -19.34
N LEU A 40 7.87 -39.33 -18.20
CA LEU A 40 7.28 -38.83 -16.96
C LEU A 40 8.03 -37.60 -16.44
N LEU A 41 9.36 -37.59 -16.52
CA LEU A 41 10.17 -36.44 -16.14
C LEU A 41 9.90 -35.22 -17.02
N GLU A 42 9.81 -35.40 -18.34
CA GLU A 42 9.46 -34.33 -19.27
C GLU A 42 8.03 -33.82 -19.05
N PHE A 43 7.07 -34.70 -18.85
CA PHE A 43 5.71 -34.33 -18.51
C PHE A 43 5.63 -33.51 -17.21
N ASN A 44 6.33 -33.95 -16.14
CA ASN A 44 6.33 -33.24 -14.88
C ASN A 44 7.01 -31.86 -14.99
N ARG A 45 8.09 -31.75 -15.80
CA ARG A 45 8.74 -30.45 -16.07
C ARG A 45 7.81 -29.52 -16.85
N ALA A 46 7.16 -30.02 -17.89
CA ALA A 46 6.21 -29.22 -18.68
C ALA A 46 5.02 -28.76 -17.81
N ASN A 47 4.48 -29.65 -16.99
CA ASN A 47 3.37 -29.35 -16.09
C ASN A 47 3.77 -28.33 -15.01
N ALA A 48 4.94 -28.48 -14.41
CA ALA A 48 5.46 -27.51 -13.45
C ALA A 48 5.69 -26.13 -14.08
N SER A 49 6.24 -26.10 -15.30
CA SER A 49 6.39 -24.86 -16.07
C SER A 49 5.04 -24.20 -16.37
N PHE A 50 4.07 -24.98 -16.82
CA PHE A 50 2.72 -24.48 -17.09
C PHE A 50 2.06 -23.92 -15.83
N GLN A 51 2.13 -24.61 -14.69
CA GLN A 51 1.58 -24.13 -13.43
C GLN A 51 2.27 -22.84 -12.98
N SER A 52 3.60 -22.76 -13.12
CA SER A 52 4.35 -21.54 -12.77
C SER A 52 3.96 -20.35 -13.65
N ILE A 53 3.80 -20.54 -14.95
CA ILE A 53 3.37 -19.48 -15.87
C ILE A 53 1.92 -19.08 -15.59
N SER A 54 1.03 -20.05 -15.42
CA SER A 54 -0.37 -19.81 -15.12
C SER A 54 -0.57 -19.04 -13.82
N SER A 55 0.13 -19.42 -12.76
CA SER A 55 0.05 -18.72 -11.48
C SER A 55 0.57 -17.28 -11.57
N ARG A 56 1.65 -17.04 -12.34
CA ARG A 56 2.15 -15.68 -12.59
C ARG A 56 1.14 -14.83 -13.36
N TYR A 57 0.52 -15.42 -14.38
CA TYR A 57 -0.48 -14.70 -15.18
C TYR A 57 -1.69 -14.29 -14.34
N LEU A 58 -2.21 -15.24 -13.53
CA LEU A 58 -3.33 -14.96 -12.63
C LEU A 58 -2.97 -13.91 -11.56
N ALA A 59 -1.74 -13.95 -11.03
CA ALA A 59 -1.27 -12.94 -10.07
C ALA A 59 -1.21 -11.54 -10.69
N VAL A 60 -0.73 -11.42 -11.94
CA VAL A 60 -0.71 -10.13 -12.66
C VAL A 60 -2.12 -9.59 -12.89
N ASP A 61 -3.06 -10.44 -13.23
CA ASP A 61 -4.47 -10.05 -13.45
C ASP A 61 -5.12 -9.53 -12.15
N GLU A 62 -4.84 -10.18 -11.03
CA GLU A 62 -5.28 -9.71 -9.70
C GLU A 62 -4.61 -8.38 -9.31
N GLU A 63 -3.30 -8.24 -9.53
CA GLU A 63 -2.57 -6.99 -9.27
C GLU A 63 -3.13 -5.84 -10.13
N GLU A 64 -3.38 -6.07 -11.41
CA GLU A 64 -3.98 -5.07 -12.30
C GLU A 64 -5.37 -4.64 -11.81
N LYS A 65 -6.20 -5.60 -11.39
CA LYS A 65 -7.52 -5.32 -10.84
C LYS A 65 -7.45 -4.49 -9.55
N LEU A 66 -6.51 -4.81 -8.65
CA LEU A 66 -6.28 -4.02 -7.43
C LEU A 66 -5.82 -2.60 -7.76
N ILE A 67 -4.87 -2.45 -8.68
CA ILE A 67 -4.38 -1.14 -9.11
C ILE A 67 -5.54 -0.32 -9.70
N ARG A 68 -6.30 -0.88 -10.62
CA ARG A 68 -7.46 -0.20 -11.24
C ARG A 68 -8.52 0.21 -10.21
N SER A 69 -8.71 -0.58 -9.15
CA SER A 69 -9.68 -0.31 -8.09
C SER A 69 -9.22 0.79 -7.14
N TYR A 70 -7.97 0.77 -6.69
CA TYR A 70 -7.48 1.65 -5.60
C TYR A 70 -6.67 2.86 -6.07
N LEU A 71 -6.09 2.81 -7.27
CA LEU A 71 -5.29 3.92 -7.80
C LEU A 71 -6.06 5.26 -7.85
N PRO A 72 -7.33 5.30 -8.30
CA PRO A 72 -8.08 6.57 -8.33
C PRO A 72 -8.25 7.21 -6.95
N ASP A 73 -8.47 6.40 -5.91
CA ASP A 73 -8.62 6.90 -4.55
C ASP A 73 -7.27 7.33 -3.96
N PHE A 74 -6.20 6.60 -4.28
CA PHE A 74 -4.85 7.01 -3.91
C PHE A 74 -4.44 8.34 -4.55
N VAL A 75 -4.76 8.54 -5.84
CA VAL A 75 -4.53 9.81 -6.55
C VAL A 75 -5.27 10.96 -5.86
N LYS A 76 -6.53 10.78 -5.49
CA LYS A 76 -7.30 11.79 -4.73
C LYS A 76 -6.65 12.13 -3.40
N LEU A 77 -6.18 11.13 -2.64
CA LEU A 77 -5.46 11.34 -1.39
C LEU A 77 -4.13 12.09 -1.59
N HIS A 78 -3.46 11.84 -2.71
CA HIS A 78 -2.25 12.57 -3.06
C HIS A 78 -2.54 14.02 -3.45
N GLU A 79 -3.52 14.26 -4.29
CA GLU A 79 -3.95 15.59 -4.72
C GLU A 79 -4.50 16.42 -3.54
N SER A 80 -5.18 15.78 -2.58
CA SER A 80 -5.63 16.43 -1.35
C SER A 80 -4.48 16.77 -0.38
N GLY A 81 -3.24 16.33 -0.64
CA GLY A 81 -2.07 16.63 0.19
C GLY A 81 -1.94 15.76 1.45
N VAL A 82 -2.73 14.69 1.57
CA VAL A 82 -2.62 13.74 2.70
C VAL A 82 -1.38 12.86 2.54
N THR A 83 -1.02 12.51 1.30
CA THR A 83 0.19 11.74 1.00
C THR A 83 1.26 12.62 0.39
N GLY A 84 2.50 12.47 0.85
CA GLY A 84 3.63 13.27 0.40
C GLY A 84 4.10 14.29 1.43
N ASP A 85 4.75 15.35 0.95
CA ASP A 85 5.28 16.40 1.83
C ASP A 85 4.18 17.34 2.34
N GLU A 86 4.38 17.83 3.56
CA GLU A 86 3.45 18.76 4.20
C GLU A 86 3.29 20.06 3.41
N GLN A 87 2.06 20.50 3.28
CA GLN A 87 1.69 21.71 2.55
C GLN A 87 1.55 22.93 3.52
N ARG A 88 2.56 23.16 4.37
CA ARG A 88 2.52 24.21 5.42
C ARG A 88 2.20 25.59 4.86
N LEU A 89 2.77 25.93 3.70
CA LEU A 89 2.50 27.22 3.06
C LEU A 89 1.02 27.37 2.72
N ASN A 90 0.43 26.33 2.15
CA ASN A 90 -1.00 26.33 1.83
C ASN A 90 -1.87 26.49 3.10
N TRP A 91 -1.52 25.85 4.21
CA TRP A 91 -2.26 25.99 5.48
C TRP A 91 -2.25 27.42 5.97
N VAL A 92 -1.07 28.06 5.95
CA VAL A 92 -0.88 29.43 6.39
C VAL A 92 -1.60 30.42 5.49
N GLU A 93 -1.52 30.25 4.18
CA GLU A 93 -2.22 31.09 3.21
C GLU A 93 -3.75 30.95 3.36
N THR A 94 -4.24 29.75 3.59
CA THR A 94 -5.67 29.50 3.83
C THR A 94 -6.15 30.19 5.09
N LEU A 95 -5.40 30.05 6.19
CA LEU A 95 -5.72 30.73 7.46
C LEU A 95 -5.72 32.24 7.31
N ARG A 96 -4.70 32.81 6.64
CA ARG A 96 -4.59 34.23 6.40
C ARG A 96 -5.77 34.75 5.57
N THR A 97 -6.06 34.11 4.45
CA THR A 97 -7.15 34.48 3.57
C THR A 97 -8.52 34.40 4.29
N ALA A 98 -8.69 33.35 5.09
CA ALA A 98 -9.90 33.21 5.90
C ALA A 98 -10.05 34.33 6.93
N GLY A 99 -8.96 34.63 7.68
CA GLY A 99 -8.93 35.70 8.66
C GLY A 99 -9.22 37.06 8.05
N ASP A 100 -8.62 37.37 6.89
CA ASP A 100 -8.84 38.61 6.16
C ASP A 100 -10.30 38.73 5.64
N THR A 101 -10.86 37.62 5.15
CA THR A 101 -12.24 37.56 4.64
C THR A 101 -13.27 37.86 5.73
N ILE A 102 -13.05 37.33 6.93
CA ILE A 102 -13.96 37.52 8.08
C ILE A 102 -13.62 38.77 8.87
N ARG A 103 -12.48 39.45 8.54
CA ARG A 103 -11.96 40.60 9.26
C ARG A 103 -11.74 40.30 10.74
N LEU A 104 -11.00 39.21 11.03
CA LEU A 104 -10.64 38.88 12.40
C LEU A 104 -9.76 39.98 13.02
N PRO A 105 -10.02 40.40 14.27
CA PRO A 105 -9.18 41.34 14.95
C PRO A 105 -7.72 40.89 15.10
N SER A 106 -7.50 39.60 15.33
CA SER A 106 -6.17 39.00 15.37
C SER A 106 -6.21 37.50 15.10
N LEU A 107 -5.23 37.02 14.32
CA LEU A 107 -4.98 35.61 14.05
C LEU A 107 -3.48 35.36 14.15
N SER A 108 -3.07 34.47 15.02
CA SER A 108 -1.69 34.02 15.11
C SER A 108 -1.61 32.49 15.18
N TYR A 109 -0.55 31.92 14.61
CA TYR A 109 -0.33 30.49 14.59
C TYR A 109 1.12 30.15 14.89
N GLN A 110 1.32 28.97 15.45
CA GLN A 110 2.62 28.37 15.65
C GLN A 110 2.58 26.94 15.19
N ILE A 111 3.50 26.53 14.30
CA ILE A 111 3.58 25.18 13.75
C ILE A 111 4.87 24.55 14.27
N GLU A 112 4.74 23.43 14.95
CA GLU A 112 5.87 22.64 15.43
C GLU A 112 6.53 21.86 14.29
N SER A 113 7.74 21.34 14.53
CA SER A 113 8.42 20.45 13.59
C SER A 113 7.67 19.14 13.44
N GLN A 114 7.67 18.59 12.22
CA GLN A 114 7.08 17.29 11.91
C GLN A 114 7.73 16.19 12.72
N GLN A 115 6.93 15.30 13.28
CA GLN A 115 7.36 14.14 14.05
C GLN A 115 6.66 12.87 13.56
N GLU A 116 7.30 11.72 13.73
CA GLU A 116 6.65 10.43 13.47
C GLU A 116 5.51 10.23 14.46
N TYR A 117 4.33 9.89 13.97
CA TYR A 117 3.11 9.73 14.77
C TYR A 117 2.69 8.27 14.84
N THR A 118 2.52 7.77 16.05
CA THR A 118 1.99 6.44 16.30
C THR A 118 0.57 6.57 16.84
N PRO A 119 -0.44 6.21 16.05
CA PRO A 119 -1.84 6.27 16.49
C PRO A 119 -2.11 5.26 17.62
N PRO A 120 -3.10 5.53 18.49
CA PRO A 120 -3.45 4.64 19.60
C PRO A 120 -4.11 3.32 19.17
N PHE A 121 -4.37 3.15 17.89
CA PHE A 121 -4.94 1.93 17.29
C PHE A 121 -3.94 1.30 16.33
N LYS A 122 -4.09 -0.01 16.08
CA LYS A 122 -3.22 -0.73 15.13
C LYS A 122 -3.50 -0.26 13.69
N LEU A 123 -2.52 0.36 13.09
CA LEU A 123 -2.53 0.77 11.69
C LEU A 123 -1.35 0.13 10.97
N THR A 124 -1.63 -0.65 9.92
CA THR A 124 -0.59 -1.30 9.11
C THR A 124 -0.42 -0.52 7.82
N LEU A 125 0.61 0.28 7.74
CA LEU A 125 0.89 1.17 6.60
C LEU A 125 1.90 0.56 5.59
N GLY A 126 2.37 -0.67 5.81
CA GLY A 126 3.35 -1.32 4.95
C GLY A 126 4.65 -0.52 4.86
N LYS A 127 4.94 0.03 3.68
CA LYS A 127 6.14 0.84 3.42
C LYS A 127 5.97 2.32 3.76
N PHE A 128 4.80 2.73 4.25
CA PHE A 128 4.52 4.11 4.60
C PHE A 128 4.65 4.34 6.10
N LYS A 129 4.91 5.57 6.48
CA LYS A 129 4.91 6.06 7.85
C LYS A 129 3.96 7.24 7.98
N LEU A 130 3.34 7.35 9.14
CA LEU A 130 2.47 8.47 9.49
C LEU A 130 3.29 9.51 10.25
N TYR A 131 3.16 10.75 9.84
CA TYR A 131 3.78 11.91 10.49
C TYR A 131 2.73 12.89 10.94
N SER A 132 3.05 13.66 11.96
CA SER A 132 2.18 14.73 12.45
C SER A 132 2.96 16.01 12.68
N SER A 133 2.28 17.14 12.47
CA SER A 133 2.73 18.46 12.85
C SER A 133 1.64 19.14 13.68
N LYS A 134 2.01 19.56 14.87
CA LYS A 134 1.12 20.27 15.78
C LYS A 134 1.06 21.74 15.38
N MET A 135 -0.15 22.29 15.34
CA MET A 135 -0.40 23.70 15.09
C MET A 135 -1.21 24.27 16.24
N MET A 136 -0.68 25.29 16.87
CA MET A 136 -1.38 26.12 17.85
C MET A 136 -1.95 27.33 17.13
N LEU A 137 -3.24 27.54 17.22
CA LEU A 137 -3.97 28.62 16.58
C LEU A 137 -4.58 29.49 17.65
N ASN A 138 -4.20 30.78 17.72
CA ASN A 138 -4.77 31.74 18.64
C ASN A 138 -5.48 32.82 17.83
N MET A 139 -6.72 33.09 18.20
CA MET A 139 -7.62 33.99 17.47
C MET A 139 -8.33 34.93 18.43
N GLN A 140 -8.54 36.16 17.97
CA GLN A 140 -9.47 37.09 18.58
C GLN A 140 -10.71 37.17 17.66
N LEU A 141 -11.87 36.94 18.22
CA LEU A 141 -13.12 36.77 17.49
C LEU A 141 -14.14 37.83 17.95
N LEU A 142 -14.98 38.24 17.02
CA LEU A 142 -16.15 39.06 17.37
C LEU A 142 -17.25 38.19 18.05
N HIS A 143 -17.47 37.01 17.49
CA HIS A 143 -18.40 36.02 18.05
C HIS A 143 -17.92 34.57 17.75
N GLU A 144 -18.46 33.58 18.43
CA GLU A 144 -18.08 32.19 18.32
C GLU A 144 -18.23 31.60 16.88
N GLY A 145 -19.18 32.14 16.10
CA GLY A 145 -19.39 31.73 14.71
C GLY A 145 -18.20 31.95 13.81
N ASP A 146 -17.30 32.88 14.13
CA ASP A 146 -16.11 33.15 13.36
C ASP A 146 -15.11 32.00 13.43
N LEU A 147 -15.04 31.30 14.57
CA LEU A 147 -14.26 30.07 14.70
C LEU A 147 -14.70 29.03 13.67
N PHE A 148 -16.00 28.79 13.57
CA PHE A 148 -16.53 27.79 12.63
C PHE A 148 -16.27 28.17 11.17
N ARG A 149 -16.30 29.45 10.83
CA ARG A 149 -15.93 29.95 9.49
C ARG A 149 -14.48 29.72 9.15
N ILE A 150 -13.57 29.91 10.11
CA ILE A 150 -12.15 29.58 9.93
C ILE A 150 -11.96 28.09 9.70
N LEU A 151 -12.58 27.23 10.52
CA LEU A 151 -12.47 25.79 10.38
C LEU A 151 -13.09 25.32 9.06
N GLU A 152 -14.23 25.85 8.65
CA GLU A 152 -14.84 25.53 7.35
C GLU A 152 -13.94 25.96 6.18
N SER A 153 -13.25 27.09 6.30
CA SER A 153 -12.29 27.51 5.28
C SER A 153 -11.09 26.58 5.20
N LEU A 154 -10.60 26.08 6.33
CA LEU A 154 -9.54 25.06 6.36
C LEU A 154 -10.03 23.78 5.70
N ASP A 155 -11.22 23.28 6.02
CA ASP A 155 -11.78 22.06 5.45
C ASP A 155 -11.93 22.12 3.93
N LYS A 156 -12.28 23.30 3.40
CA LYS A 156 -12.52 23.48 1.96
C LYS A 156 -11.25 23.75 1.14
N ASN A 157 -10.28 24.45 1.72
CA ASN A 157 -9.19 25.05 0.95
C ASN A 157 -7.80 24.57 1.37
N ALA A 158 -7.63 24.08 2.60
CA ALA A 158 -6.34 23.59 3.05
C ALA A 158 -6.06 22.19 2.49
N ARG A 159 -4.81 21.97 2.09
CA ARG A 159 -4.34 20.66 1.63
C ARG A 159 -3.75 19.88 2.79
N GLY A 160 -4.20 18.66 2.99
CA GLY A 160 -3.80 17.79 4.08
C GLY A 160 -5.00 17.35 4.90
N SER A 161 -4.75 16.50 5.87
CA SER A 161 -5.75 16.06 6.84
C SER A 161 -5.36 16.59 8.21
N TYR A 162 -6.30 17.14 8.95
CA TYR A 162 -6.04 17.57 10.31
C TYR A 162 -7.11 17.08 11.27
N SER A 163 -6.77 17.04 12.54
CA SER A 163 -7.68 16.75 13.64
C SER A 163 -7.56 17.85 14.68
N ILE A 164 -8.69 18.27 15.22
CA ILE A 164 -8.73 19.24 16.32
C ILE A 164 -8.59 18.46 17.62
N THR A 165 -7.53 18.70 18.36
CA THR A 165 -7.31 18.07 19.67
C THR A 165 -8.07 18.79 20.75
N SER A 166 -8.05 20.12 20.73
CA SER A 166 -8.76 20.94 21.69
C SER A 166 -9.03 22.33 21.12
N CYS A 167 -10.12 22.95 21.51
CA CYS A 167 -10.40 24.36 21.32
C CYS A 167 -10.97 24.94 22.61
N THR A 168 -10.32 25.98 23.12
CA THR A 168 -10.77 26.70 24.30
C THR A 168 -11.23 28.09 23.89
N LEU A 169 -12.44 28.44 24.22
CA LEU A 169 -12.97 29.79 24.04
C LEU A 169 -13.08 30.47 25.39
N GLY A 170 -12.69 31.73 25.42
CA GLY A 170 -12.79 32.57 26.60
C GLY A 170 -13.29 33.96 26.22
N GLN A 171 -13.97 34.61 27.11
CA GLN A 171 -14.40 35.98 26.93
C GLN A 171 -13.16 36.90 27.04
N SER A 172 -12.96 37.78 26.05
CA SER A 172 -11.80 38.71 26.02
C SER A 172 -12.07 40.01 26.79
N SER A 173 -13.33 40.42 26.90
CA SER A 173 -13.74 41.65 27.54
C SER A 173 -14.98 41.43 28.42
N THR A 174 -15.09 42.21 29.47
CA THR A 174 -16.26 42.20 30.37
C THR A 174 -17.51 42.85 29.71
N GLN A 175 -17.28 43.67 28.69
CA GLN A 175 -18.38 44.30 27.90
C GLN A 175 -18.28 43.78 26.47
N ILE A 176 -19.41 43.26 25.97
CA ILE A 176 -19.57 42.85 24.60
C ILE A 176 -19.88 44.08 23.75
N THR A 177 -19.18 44.20 22.63
CA THR A 177 -19.39 45.30 21.67
C THR A 177 -19.63 44.75 20.27
N ASP A 178 -20.41 45.49 19.49
CA ASP A 178 -20.68 45.15 18.08
C ASP A 178 -19.74 45.85 17.11
N GLU A 179 -18.69 46.50 17.61
CA GLU A 179 -17.69 47.15 16.75
C GLU A 179 -16.96 46.09 15.91
N PRO A 180 -16.77 46.30 14.58
CA PRO A 180 -16.20 45.31 13.68
C PRO A 180 -14.79 44.84 14.04
N ASP A 181 -14.00 45.66 14.70
CA ASP A 181 -12.64 45.37 15.10
C ASP A 181 -12.51 44.95 16.58
N ALA A 182 -13.64 44.75 17.24
CA ALA A 182 -13.66 44.36 18.63
C ALA A 182 -13.32 42.91 18.87
N SER A 183 -12.61 42.63 19.94
CA SER A 183 -12.29 41.27 20.38
C SER A 183 -13.17 40.93 21.57
N ASN A 184 -14.30 40.29 21.33
CA ASN A 184 -15.20 39.81 22.37
C ASN A 184 -14.80 38.44 22.92
N ILE A 185 -14.25 37.58 22.06
CA ILE A 185 -13.91 36.20 22.39
C ILE A 185 -12.46 35.90 21.95
N SER A 186 -11.73 35.30 22.84
CA SER A 186 -10.44 34.69 22.51
C SER A 186 -10.62 33.18 22.29
N ALA A 187 -10.07 32.65 21.21
CA ALA A 187 -10.07 31.23 20.94
C ALA A 187 -8.63 30.72 20.82
N ARG A 188 -8.35 29.61 21.48
CA ARG A 188 -7.11 28.87 21.34
C ARG A 188 -7.41 27.45 20.93
N CYS A 189 -6.98 27.06 19.72
CA CYS A 189 -7.17 25.71 19.19
C CYS A 189 -5.83 25.02 18.96
N GLU A 190 -5.79 23.76 19.27
CA GLU A 190 -4.69 22.85 18.96
C GLU A 190 -5.14 21.89 17.86
N LEU A 191 -4.45 21.92 16.72
CA LEU A 191 -4.69 21.06 15.57
C LEU A 191 -3.48 20.16 15.37
N ILE A 192 -3.71 18.93 14.94
CA ILE A 192 -2.67 17.99 14.52
C ILE A 192 -2.88 17.73 13.04
N TRP A 193 -1.95 18.17 12.22
CA TRP A 193 -1.90 17.88 10.80
C TRP A 193 -1.23 16.55 10.58
N LEU A 194 -1.83 15.69 9.77
CA LEU A 194 -1.37 14.34 9.47
C LEU A 194 -0.90 14.26 8.03
N SER A 195 0.23 13.57 7.82
CA SER A 195 0.75 13.28 6.49
C SER A 195 1.33 11.86 6.44
N ILE A 196 1.20 11.22 5.29
CA ILE A 196 1.69 9.87 5.03
C ILE A 196 2.83 9.95 4.03
N ARG A 197 4.01 9.42 4.39
CA ARG A 197 5.20 9.42 3.54
C ARG A 197 5.79 8.01 3.44
N LEU A 198 6.57 7.78 2.39
CA LEU A 198 7.38 6.56 2.31
C LEU A 198 8.42 6.54 3.42
N ALA A 199 8.64 5.37 4.02
CA ALA A 199 9.61 5.19 5.12
C ALA A 199 11.06 5.48 4.69
N ASP A 200 11.37 5.39 3.40
CA ASP A 200 12.68 5.71 2.82
C ASP A 200 12.85 7.20 2.46
N GLY A 201 11.84 8.02 2.74
CA GLY A 201 11.87 9.47 2.50
C GLY A 201 11.80 9.90 1.04
N LYS A 202 11.57 8.96 0.11
CA LYS A 202 11.46 9.32 -1.31
C LYS A 202 10.12 9.98 -1.62
N PRO A 203 10.09 10.91 -2.59
CA PRO A 203 8.84 11.50 -3.04
C PRO A 203 7.95 10.43 -3.70
N ILE A 204 6.67 10.50 -3.41
CA ILE A 204 5.66 9.66 -4.06
C ILE A 204 5.44 10.23 -5.47
N LYS A 205 5.65 9.39 -6.49
CA LYS A 205 5.35 9.72 -7.89
C LYS A 205 4.04 9.02 -8.26
N VAL A 206 3.06 9.80 -8.66
CA VAL A 206 1.74 9.35 -9.12
C VAL A 206 1.62 9.59 -10.62
#